data_ee90598b999828202bcc2581b497bcf5
#
_entry.id   ee90598b999828202bcc2581b497bcf5
#
_cell.length_a   1.000
_cell.length_b   1.000
_cell.length_c   1.000
_cell.angle_alpha   90.00
_cell.angle_beta   90.00
_cell.angle_gamma   90.00
#
_symmetry.space_group_name_H-M   'P 1'
#
loop_
_entity.id
_entity.type
_entity.pdbx_description
1 polymer ?
#
loop_
_entity_poly.entity_id
_entity_poly.type
_entity_poly.pdbx_seq_one_letter_code
_entity_poly.pdbx_strand_id
1 'polypeptide(L)'
;MADKKWYVLRTAGTKEKKAAEYLLKEIERHADLQAIVDQVLVPVKKEIVTKNGKRKEVDRLLFPGYVLIHAELTPDLEYVIRNGIPGMSGFLTEKTGKGSDRIPVPIRDEEAQRILGVQDEYADSAAETEVNFSVGESVNITDGPFSGFSGTVEEILQDRSKLKVVVVIFGRKTLLELGFTQVTKE
;
A
#
# COMPACT_ATOMS: atom_id res chain seq x y z
N MET A 1 -24.85 -12.79 -6.50
CA MET A 1 -23.83 -12.62 -5.48
C MET A 1 -22.92 -11.47 -5.84
N ALA A 2 -22.81 -10.54 -4.98
CA ALA A 2 -21.95 -9.38 -5.17
C ALA A 2 -20.49 -9.77 -4.98
N ASP A 3 -19.67 -9.48 -5.98
CA ASP A 3 -18.24 -9.74 -5.91
C ASP A 3 -17.55 -8.64 -5.15
N LYS A 4 -17.09 -8.95 -3.95
CA LYS A 4 -16.25 -8.05 -3.17
C LYS A 4 -14.82 -8.11 -3.67
N LYS A 5 -14.25 -6.94 -3.87
CA LYS A 5 -12.88 -6.77 -4.35
C LYS A 5 -12.12 -5.79 -3.48
N TRP A 6 -10.80 -5.85 -3.57
CA TRP A 6 -9.94 -4.88 -2.91
C TRP A 6 -9.82 -3.62 -3.76
N TYR A 7 -10.13 -2.49 -3.15
CA TYR A 7 -9.97 -1.17 -3.76
C TYR A 7 -9.02 -0.32 -2.93
N VAL A 8 -8.45 0.67 -3.55
CA VAL A 8 -7.56 1.63 -2.90
C VAL A 8 -8.29 2.97 -2.78
N LEU A 9 -8.29 3.52 -1.58
CA LEU A 9 -8.85 4.84 -1.30
C LEU A 9 -7.71 5.83 -1.13
N ARG A 10 -7.90 7.03 -1.66
CA ARG A 10 -6.95 8.14 -1.50
C ARG A 10 -7.37 9.03 -0.36
N THR A 11 -6.40 9.40 0.47
CA THR A 11 -6.63 10.30 1.61
C THR A 11 -5.68 11.50 1.52
N ALA A 12 -6.01 12.55 2.26
CA ALA A 12 -5.06 13.62 2.51
C ALA A 12 -3.88 13.08 3.33
N GLY A 13 -2.67 13.54 3.04
CA GLY A 13 -1.48 13.12 3.75
C GLY A 13 -1.62 13.28 5.26
N THR A 14 -1.13 12.32 6.02
CA THR A 14 -1.18 12.21 7.49
C THR A 14 -2.57 11.94 8.11
N LYS A 15 -3.61 11.80 7.29
CA LYS A 15 -4.99 11.57 7.79
C LYS A 15 -5.52 10.17 7.52
N GLU A 16 -4.68 9.24 7.12
CA GLU A 16 -5.07 7.89 6.71
C GLU A 16 -5.82 7.14 7.82
N LYS A 17 -5.27 7.14 9.02
CA LYS A 17 -5.90 6.48 10.18
C LYS A 17 -7.23 7.11 10.56
N LYS A 18 -7.28 8.43 10.60
CA LYS A 18 -8.52 9.17 10.92
C LYS A 18 -9.59 8.96 9.86
N ALA A 19 -9.22 9.00 8.59
CA ALA A 19 -10.14 8.75 7.50
C ALA A 19 -10.71 7.32 7.57
N ALA A 20 -9.88 6.33 7.86
CA ALA A 20 -10.33 4.96 8.05
C ALA A 20 -11.28 4.82 9.25
N GLU A 21 -11.00 5.49 10.35
CA GLU A 21 -11.88 5.50 11.53
C GLU A 21 -13.26 6.12 11.21
N TYR A 22 -13.28 7.25 10.52
CA TYR A 22 -14.52 7.88 10.09
C TYR A 22 -15.32 6.98 9.14
N LEU A 23 -14.63 6.33 8.21
CA LEU A 23 -15.26 5.39 7.30
C LEU A 23 -15.88 4.21 8.04
N LEU A 24 -15.18 3.63 9.00
CA LEU A 24 -15.70 2.54 9.83
C LEU A 24 -16.93 2.96 10.62
N LYS A 25 -16.93 4.16 11.18
CA LYS A 25 -18.09 4.71 11.89
C LYS A 25 -19.29 4.91 10.97
N GLU A 26 -19.08 5.39 9.76
CA GLU A 26 -20.16 5.52 8.77
C GLU A 26 -20.71 4.16 8.36
N ILE A 27 -19.86 3.17 8.19
CA ILE A 27 -20.29 1.79 7.89
C ILE A 27 -21.14 1.23 9.03
N GLU A 28 -20.75 1.47 10.28
CA GLU A 28 -21.53 1.03 11.45
C GLU A 28 -22.91 1.68 11.53
N ARG A 29 -23.03 2.92 11.08
CA ARG A 29 -24.29 3.64 11.07
C ARG A 29 -25.28 3.19 9.99
N HIS A 30 -24.78 2.62 8.91
CA HIS A 30 -25.55 2.22 7.75
C HIS A 30 -25.50 0.71 7.55
N ALA A 31 -26.60 0.03 7.80
CA ALA A 31 -26.71 -1.42 7.63
C ALA A 31 -26.42 -1.86 6.20
N ASP A 32 -26.79 -1.05 5.23
CA ASP A 32 -26.53 -1.31 3.80
C ASP A 32 -25.03 -1.37 3.51
N LEU A 33 -24.24 -0.50 4.13
CA LEU A 33 -22.79 -0.50 3.97
C LEU A 33 -22.14 -1.67 4.69
N GLN A 34 -22.66 -2.07 5.83
CA GLN A 34 -22.16 -3.23 6.56
C GLN A 34 -22.26 -4.52 5.73
N ALA A 35 -23.31 -4.62 4.91
CA ALA A 35 -23.52 -5.79 4.05
C ALA A 35 -22.50 -5.87 2.89
N ILE A 36 -22.02 -4.74 2.41
CA ILE A 36 -21.14 -4.66 1.24
C ILE A 36 -19.66 -4.45 1.56
N VAL A 37 -19.34 -3.99 2.77
CA VAL A 37 -17.95 -3.75 3.20
C VAL A 37 -17.52 -4.79 4.21
N ASP A 38 -16.49 -5.56 3.86
CA ASP A 38 -15.92 -6.56 4.77
C ASP A 38 -14.83 -5.99 5.66
N GLN A 39 -13.88 -5.25 5.08
CA GLN A 39 -12.71 -4.77 5.79
C GLN A 39 -12.26 -3.41 5.27
N VAL A 40 -11.74 -2.60 6.19
CA VAL A 40 -11.04 -1.35 5.89
C VAL A 40 -9.70 -1.40 6.61
N LEU A 41 -8.60 -1.25 5.87
CA LEU A 41 -7.26 -1.41 6.41
C LEU A 41 -6.36 -0.26 6.02
N VAL A 42 -5.55 0.18 6.97
CA VAL A 42 -4.43 1.09 6.73
C VAL A 42 -3.15 0.26 6.81
N PRO A 43 -2.47 -0.01 5.69
CA PRO A 43 -1.24 -0.80 5.72
C PRO A 43 -0.15 -0.06 6.50
N VAL A 44 0.29 -0.65 7.61
CA VAL A 44 1.33 -0.09 8.47
C VAL A 44 2.41 -1.11 8.76
N LYS A 45 3.62 -0.63 8.93
CA LYS A 45 4.76 -1.41 9.40
C LYS A 45 5.10 -0.94 10.81
N LYS A 46 5.25 -1.86 11.72
CA LYS A 46 5.74 -1.54 13.05
C LYS A 46 7.25 -1.35 13.00
N GLU A 47 7.72 -0.23 13.49
CA GLU A 47 9.13 0.13 13.50
C GLU A 47 9.53 0.55 14.91
N ILE A 48 10.70 0.09 15.36
CA ILE A 48 11.23 0.46 16.66
C ILE A 48 12.12 1.67 16.47
N VAL A 49 11.74 2.77 17.07
CA VAL A 49 12.51 4.02 17.05
C VAL A 49 13.06 4.31 18.44
N THR A 50 14.33 4.66 18.52
CA THR A 50 14.97 5.09 19.76
C THR A 50 14.89 6.60 19.86
N LYS A 51 14.11 7.08 20.82
CA LYS A 51 13.98 8.51 21.12
C LYS A 51 14.31 8.76 22.60
N ASN A 52 15.25 9.65 22.86
CA ASN A 52 15.70 9.98 24.22
C ASN A 52 16.19 8.77 25.04
N GLY A 53 16.87 7.82 24.38
CA GLY A 53 17.36 6.60 25.02
C GLY A 53 16.29 5.54 25.31
N LYS A 54 15.04 5.78 24.95
CA LYS A 54 13.93 4.84 25.11
C LYS A 54 13.51 4.28 23.76
N ARG A 55 13.36 2.96 23.71
CA ARG A 55 12.81 2.27 22.54
C ARG A 55 11.29 2.44 22.52
N LYS A 56 10.77 2.95 21.44
CA LYS A 56 9.34 3.13 21.25
C LYS A 56 8.90 2.47 19.93
N GLU A 57 7.84 1.68 20.00
CA GLU A 57 7.23 1.09 18.82
C GLU A 57 6.34 2.14 18.17
N VAL A 58 6.58 2.41 16.90
CA VAL A 58 5.77 3.34 16.10
C VAL A 58 5.29 2.65 14.83
N ASP A 59 4.07 2.97 14.45
CA ASP A 59 3.50 2.50 13.19
C ASP A 59 3.92 3.43 12.06
N ARG A 60 4.63 2.89 11.08
CA ARG A 60 4.98 3.63 9.87
C ARG A 60 4.09 3.18 8.72
N LEU A 61 3.46 4.12 8.05
CA LEU A 61 2.61 3.84 6.90
C LEU A 61 3.43 3.25 5.75
N LEU A 62 2.99 2.12 5.22
CA LEU A 62 3.61 1.51 4.03
C LEU A 62 3.27 2.30 2.77
N PHE A 63 2.05 2.79 2.70
CA PHE A 63 1.55 3.55 1.56
C PHE A 63 0.88 4.83 2.06
N PRO A 64 1.66 5.90 2.32
CA PRO A 64 1.09 7.17 2.78
C PRO A 64 0.07 7.73 1.78
N GLY A 65 -1.07 8.16 2.28
CA GLY A 65 -2.15 8.68 1.45
C GLY A 65 -3.09 7.62 0.88
N TYR A 66 -2.95 6.35 1.29
CA TYR A 66 -3.78 5.25 0.79
C TYR A 66 -4.38 4.42 1.92
N VAL A 67 -5.62 3.99 1.70
CA VAL A 67 -6.36 3.07 2.57
C VAL A 67 -6.90 1.94 1.69
N LEU A 68 -6.85 0.71 2.18
CA LEU A 68 -7.40 -0.45 1.48
C LEU A 68 -8.80 -0.75 1.99
N ILE A 69 -9.71 -1.04 1.07
CA ILE A 69 -11.07 -1.46 1.38
C ILE A 69 -11.41 -2.74 0.61
N HIS A 70 -11.96 -3.73 1.31
CA HIS A 70 -12.53 -4.93 0.69
C HIS A 70 -14.04 -4.82 0.71
N ALA A 71 -14.62 -4.55 -0.44
CA ALA A 71 -16.03 -4.23 -0.55
C ALA A 71 -16.59 -4.49 -1.95
N GLU A 72 -17.91 -4.54 -2.01
CA GLU A 72 -18.63 -4.44 -3.26
C GLU A 72 -18.75 -2.97 -3.67
N LEU A 73 -18.38 -2.65 -4.90
CA LEU A 73 -18.48 -1.30 -5.41
C LEU A 73 -19.94 -0.96 -5.76
N THR A 74 -20.52 -0.03 -5.03
CA THR A 74 -21.87 0.49 -5.30
C THR A 74 -21.82 2.02 -5.40
N PRO A 75 -22.78 2.65 -6.11
CA PRO A 75 -22.85 4.11 -6.17
C PRO A 75 -23.00 4.76 -4.79
N ASP A 76 -23.71 4.11 -3.88
CA ASP A 76 -23.88 4.60 -2.50
C ASP A 76 -22.54 4.61 -1.74
N LEU A 77 -21.76 3.54 -1.89
CA LEU A 77 -20.43 3.46 -1.28
C LEU A 77 -19.50 4.53 -1.84
N GLU A 78 -19.48 4.72 -3.15
CA GLU A 78 -18.69 5.77 -3.80
C GLU A 78 -19.08 7.17 -3.28
N TYR A 79 -20.37 7.42 -3.14
CA TYR A 79 -20.87 8.69 -2.64
C TYR A 79 -20.41 8.96 -1.21
N VAL A 80 -20.58 7.98 -0.33
CA VAL A 80 -20.17 8.09 1.08
C VAL A 80 -18.67 8.35 1.21
N ILE A 81 -17.89 7.60 0.46
CA ILE A 81 -16.41 7.72 0.50
C ILE A 81 -15.95 9.07 -0.04
N ARG A 82 -16.57 9.55 -1.11
CA ARG A 82 -16.19 10.82 -1.74
C ARG A 82 -16.63 12.05 -0.93
N ASN A 83 -17.82 12.01 -0.34
CA ASN A 83 -18.45 13.18 0.26
C ASN A 83 -18.65 13.08 1.76
N GLY A 84 -18.73 11.87 2.32
CA GLY A 84 -19.10 11.64 3.72
C GLY A 84 -17.93 11.47 4.68
N ILE A 85 -16.70 11.30 4.17
CA ILE A 85 -15.55 11.00 5.00
C ILE A 85 -14.54 12.15 4.97
N PRO A 86 -14.34 12.85 6.09
CA PRO A 86 -13.35 13.91 6.18
C PRO A 86 -11.94 13.39 5.92
N GLY A 87 -11.17 14.07 5.08
CA GLY A 87 -9.81 13.72 4.76
C GLY A 87 -9.65 12.66 3.68
N MET A 88 -10.74 12.11 3.17
CA MET A 88 -10.73 11.10 2.11
C MET A 88 -11.12 11.74 0.77
N SER A 89 -10.29 11.50 -0.25
CA SER A 89 -10.51 12.06 -1.59
C SER A 89 -11.38 11.17 -2.48
N GLY A 90 -11.46 9.88 -2.18
CA GLY A 90 -12.24 8.90 -2.93
C GLY A 90 -11.42 7.71 -3.38
N PHE A 91 -11.96 6.93 -4.28
CA PHE A 91 -11.28 5.76 -4.85
C PHE A 91 -10.13 6.16 -5.77
N LEU A 92 -9.08 5.34 -5.77
CA LEU A 92 -8.07 5.39 -6.81
C LEU A 92 -8.71 4.94 -8.12
N THR A 93 -8.64 5.80 -9.13
CA THR A 93 -9.31 5.57 -10.41
C THR A 93 -8.33 5.54 -11.56
N GLU A 94 -8.71 4.84 -12.61
CA GLU A 94 -7.99 4.82 -13.88
C GLU A 94 -8.83 5.44 -14.98
N LYS A 95 -8.18 6.09 -15.94
CA LYS A 95 -8.85 6.58 -17.14
C LYS A 95 -9.21 5.42 -18.03
N THR A 96 -10.48 5.28 -18.34
CA THR A 96 -10.93 4.33 -19.35
C THR A 96 -10.95 5.00 -20.72
N GLY A 97 -10.05 4.58 -21.59
CA GLY A 97 -10.09 4.82 -23.04
C GLY A 97 -10.41 6.25 -23.49
N LYS A 98 -11.46 6.40 -24.26
CA LYS A 98 -11.88 7.67 -24.86
C LYS A 98 -12.90 8.38 -23.97
N GLY A 99 -12.42 9.27 -23.11
CA GLY A 99 -13.31 10.10 -22.30
C GLY A 99 -12.70 10.56 -20.99
N SER A 100 -13.43 11.40 -20.30
CA SER A 100 -13.05 11.90 -18.98
C SER A 100 -13.52 10.98 -17.84
N ASP A 101 -14.14 9.86 -18.17
CA ASP A 101 -14.67 8.95 -17.18
C ASP A 101 -13.55 8.19 -16.46
N ARG A 102 -13.57 8.28 -15.16
CA ARG A 102 -12.63 7.58 -14.30
C ARG A 102 -13.39 6.54 -13.50
N ILE A 103 -12.94 5.30 -13.58
CA ILE A 103 -13.53 4.21 -12.82
C ILE A 103 -12.59 3.77 -11.70
N PRO A 104 -13.14 3.37 -10.54
CA PRO A 104 -12.34 2.73 -9.50
C PRO A 104 -11.73 1.42 -10.01
N VAL A 105 -10.45 1.24 -9.75
CA VAL A 105 -9.71 0.04 -10.18
C VAL A 105 -9.49 -0.87 -8.99
N PRO A 106 -9.98 -2.12 -9.05
CA PRO A 106 -9.67 -3.09 -8.01
C PRO A 106 -8.21 -3.56 -8.13
N ILE A 107 -7.58 -3.81 -7.01
CA ILE A 107 -6.30 -4.50 -6.97
C ILE A 107 -6.54 -6.00 -6.94
N ARG A 108 -5.57 -6.77 -7.43
CA ARG A 108 -5.67 -8.23 -7.42
C ARG A 108 -5.62 -8.77 -6.00
N ASP A 109 -6.34 -9.84 -5.72
CA ASP A 109 -6.33 -10.48 -4.41
C ASP A 109 -4.91 -10.86 -3.98
N GLU A 110 -4.09 -11.32 -4.91
CA GLU A 110 -2.68 -11.64 -4.65
C GLU A 110 -1.88 -10.43 -4.17
N GLU A 111 -2.08 -9.28 -4.80
CA GLU A 111 -1.42 -8.03 -4.44
C GLU A 111 -1.89 -7.56 -3.05
N ALA A 112 -3.19 -7.62 -2.79
CA ALA A 112 -3.74 -7.28 -1.48
C ALA A 112 -3.19 -8.20 -0.38
N GLN A 113 -3.13 -9.50 -0.62
CA GLN A 113 -2.58 -10.46 0.34
C GLN A 113 -1.10 -10.24 0.60
N ARG A 114 -0.32 -9.88 -0.41
CA ARG A 114 1.09 -9.51 -0.22
C ARG A 114 1.25 -8.30 0.70
N ILE A 115 0.42 -7.29 0.51
CA ILE A 115 0.41 -6.09 1.35
C ILE A 115 0.00 -6.44 2.78
N LEU A 116 -1.00 -7.30 2.95
CA LEU A 116 -1.48 -7.74 4.26
C LEU A 116 -0.52 -8.71 4.94
N GLY A 117 0.09 -9.61 4.18
CA GLY A 117 1.06 -10.60 4.68
C GLY A 117 2.31 -9.95 5.25
N VAL A 118 2.67 -8.78 4.77
CA VAL A 118 3.80 -8.01 5.28
C VAL A 118 3.57 -7.53 6.72
N GLN A 119 2.33 -7.46 7.18
CA GLN A 119 2.05 -7.11 8.56
C GLN A 119 2.46 -8.22 9.55
N ASP A 120 2.56 -9.46 9.09
CA ASP A 120 2.82 -10.62 9.96
C ASP A 120 4.25 -11.16 9.88
N GLU A 121 5.03 -10.81 8.86
CA GLU A 121 6.39 -11.33 8.69
C GLU A 121 7.47 -10.29 8.94
N TYR A 122 7.96 -10.24 10.15
CA TYR A 122 9.30 -9.75 10.44
C TYR A 122 10.26 -10.92 10.27
N ALA A 123 10.74 -11.13 9.05
CA ALA A 123 11.83 -12.05 8.84
C ALA A 123 13.15 -11.36 9.20
N ASP A 124 13.71 -11.73 10.34
CA ASP A 124 15.12 -11.55 10.62
C ASP A 124 15.91 -12.33 9.58
N SER A 125 16.47 -11.68 8.60
CA SER A 125 17.53 -12.29 7.84
C SER A 125 18.55 -11.25 7.40
N ALA A 126 19.56 -11.10 8.20
CA ALA A 126 20.78 -10.47 7.79
C ALA A 126 21.66 -11.52 7.08
N ALA A 127 21.50 -11.66 5.80
CA ALA A 127 22.45 -12.36 4.97
C ALA A 127 23.14 -11.34 4.06
N GLU A 128 24.37 -11.03 4.37
CA GLU A 128 25.20 -10.25 3.48
C GLU A 128 25.51 -11.06 2.23
N THR A 129 24.88 -10.71 1.13
CA THR A 129 25.25 -11.23 -0.17
C THR A 129 25.75 -10.05 -1.00
N GLU A 130 27.02 -10.13 -1.40
CA GLU A 130 27.54 -9.19 -2.39
C GLU A 130 26.80 -9.45 -3.70
N VAL A 131 25.86 -8.63 -4.01
CA VAL A 131 25.15 -8.71 -5.28
C VAL A 131 25.42 -7.41 -6.04
N ASN A 132 26.03 -7.56 -7.20
CA ASN A 132 26.28 -6.45 -8.10
C ASN A 132 25.03 -6.19 -8.94
N PHE A 133 24.40 -5.06 -8.70
CA PHE A 133 23.26 -4.60 -9.47
C PHE A 133 23.69 -3.56 -10.51
N SER A 134 22.95 -3.49 -11.61
CA SER A 134 23.15 -2.49 -12.66
C SER A 134 21.90 -1.65 -12.82
N VAL A 135 22.07 -0.37 -13.17
CA VAL A 135 20.95 0.52 -13.46
C VAL A 135 20.17 0.00 -14.68
N GLY A 136 18.87 -0.06 -14.57
CA GLY A 136 17.98 -0.60 -15.61
C GLY A 136 17.72 -2.11 -15.48
N GLU A 137 18.31 -2.76 -14.50
CA GLU A 137 18.12 -4.19 -14.26
C GLU A 137 16.82 -4.47 -13.54
N SER A 138 16.13 -5.54 -13.94
CA SER A 138 14.93 -6.01 -13.25
C SER A 138 15.30 -6.82 -12.02
N VAL A 139 14.66 -6.50 -10.90
CA VAL A 139 14.90 -7.15 -9.61
C VAL A 139 13.59 -7.53 -8.95
N ASN A 140 13.64 -8.58 -8.15
CA ASN A 140 12.52 -8.99 -7.30
C ASN A 140 12.83 -8.65 -5.86
N ILE A 141 11.87 -8.05 -5.18
CA ILE A 141 11.99 -7.73 -3.77
C ILE A 141 11.67 -8.99 -2.96
N THR A 142 12.62 -9.42 -2.15
CA THR A 142 12.53 -10.69 -1.40
C THR A 142 12.29 -10.48 0.08
N ASP A 143 12.57 -9.29 0.58
CA ASP A 143 12.48 -8.99 2.00
C ASP A 143 11.91 -7.59 2.23
N GLY A 144 11.32 -7.38 3.41
CA GLY A 144 10.74 -6.13 3.80
C GLY A 144 9.27 -5.97 3.39
N PRO A 145 8.74 -4.74 3.54
CA PRO A 145 7.33 -4.46 3.30
C PRO A 145 6.85 -4.71 1.86
N PHE A 146 7.75 -4.73 0.91
CA PHE A 146 7.42 -4.86 -0.50
C PHE A 146 7.83 -6.21 -1.10
N SER A 147 8.05 -7.19 -0.24
CA SER A 147 8.37 -8.57 -0.66
C SER A 147 7.33 -9.12 -1.64
N GLY A 148 7.78 -9.73 -2.71
CA GLY A 148 6.92 -10.26 -3.76
C GLY A 148 6.63 -9.30 -4.92
N PHE A 149 7.01 -8.04 -4.79
CA PHE A 149 6.97 -7.09 -5.91
C PHE A 149 8.25 -7.15 -6.72
N SER A 150 8.15 -6.85 -8.00
CA SER A 150 9.29 -6.68 -8.87
C SER A 150 9.43 -5.23 -9.31
N GLY A 151 10.64 -4.81 -9.57
CA GLY A 151 10.91 -3.45 -9.98
C GLY A 151 12.15 -3.35 -10.85
N THR A 152 12.49 -2.13 -11.23
CA THR A 152 13.67 -1.81 -12.04
C THR A 152 14.60 -0.91 -11.25
N VAL A 153 15.88 -1.22 -11.24
CA VAL A 153 16.90 -0.41 -10.58
C VAL A 153 17.07 0.91 -11.33
N GLU A 154 16.85 2.03 -10.63
CA GLU A 154 17.01 3.37 -11.20
C GLU A 154 18.34 4.00 -10.78
N GLU A 155 18.74 3.79 -9.53
CA GLU A 155 20.00 4.32 -9.00
C GLU A 155 20.60 3.36 -7.98
N ILE A 156 21.92 3.31 -7.94
CA ILE A 156 22.68 2.49 -6.99
C ILE A 156 23.41 3.42 -6.03
N LEU A 157 23.11 3.29 -4.74
CA LEU A 157 23.74 4.04 -3.66
C LEU A 157 24.76 3.15 -2.96
N GLN A 158 25.96 3.03 -3.54
CA GLN A 158 27.02 2.15 -3.03
C GLN A 158 27.48 2.54 -1.63
N ASP A 159 27.55 3.82 -1.32
CA ASP A 159 28.00 4.34 -0.04
C ASP A 159 27.09 3.91 1.13
N ARG A 160 25.83 3.64 0.83
CA ARG A 160 24.82 3.24 1.80
C ARG A 160 24.37 1.80 1.66
N SER A 161 24.95 1.05 0.72
CA SER A 161 24.53 -0.31 0.35
C SER A 161 23.03 -0.40 0.07
N LYS A 162 22.50 0.58 -0.67
CA LYS A 162 21.09 0.69 -1.02
C LYS A 162 20.89 0.91 -2.51
N LEU A 163 19.70 0.55 -2.97
CA LEU A 163 19.25 0.75 -4.34
C LEU A 163 17.98 1.59 -4.34
N LYS A 164 17.85 2.44 -5.34
CA LYS A 164 16.57 3.03 -5.67
C LYS A 164 15.93 2.19 -6.77
N VAL A 165 14.79 1.61 -6.46
CA VAL A 165 14.06 0.72 -7.34
C VAL A 165 12.69 1.31 -7.64
N VAL A 166 12.33 1.35 -8.92
CA VAL A 166 10.98 1.75 -9.34
C VAL A 166 10.09 0.53 -9.38
N VAL A 167 9.07 0.53 -8.57
CA VAL A 167 8.09 -0.55 -8.45
C VAL A 167 6.71 -0.01 -8.82
N VAL A 168 5.94 -0.80 -9.54
CA VAL A 168 4.55 -0.44 -9.83
C VAL A 168 3.67 -0.95 -8.69
N ILE A 169 3.15 -0.02 -7.90
CA ILE A 169 2.26 -0.30 -6.78
C ILE A 169 0.94 0.42 -7.05
N PHE A 170 -0.17 -0.30 -6.96
CA PHE A 170 -1.51 0.23 -7.27
C PHE A 170 -1.61 0.85 -8.68
N GLY A 171 -0.90 0.28 -9.65
CA GLY A 171 -0.84 0.82 -10.99
C GLY A 171 0.00 2.08 -11.17
N ARG A 172 0.77 2.47 -10.17
CA ARG A 172 1.63 3.66 -10.18
C ARG A 172 3.09 3.31 -9.98
N LYS A 173 3.94 3.99 -10.70
CA LYS A 173 5.40 3.90 -10.49
C LYS A 173 5.77 4.56 -9.18
N THR A 174 6.37 3.79 -8.29
CA THR A 174 6.80 4.24 -6.97
C THR A 174 8.29 3.98 -6.81
N LEU A 175 9.03 5.00 -6.42
CA LEU A 175 10.46 4.87 -6.15
C LEU A 175 10.65 4.42 -4.72
N LEU A 176 11.36 3.30 -4.54
CA LEU A 176 11.68 2.73 -3.24
C LEU A 176 13.18 2.68 -3.03
N GLU A 177 13.61 2.97 -1.82
CA GLU A 177 14.98 2.79 -1.38
C GLU A 177 15.10 1.47 -0.61
N LEU A 178 15.86 0.52 -1.15
CA LEU A 178 15.99 -0.83 -0.60
C LEU A 178 17.45 -1.20 -0.40
N GLY A 179 17.73 -1.99 0.64
CA GLY A 179 19.04 -2.57 0.84
C GLY A 179 19.39 -3.64 -0.20
N PHE A 180 20.66 -3.86 -0.46
CA PHE A 180 21.13 -4.88 -1.41
C PHE A 180 20.66 -6.29 -1.04
N THR A 181 20.47 -6.55 0.24
CA THR A 181 19.99 -7.83 0.74
C THR A 181 18.48 -8.05 0.59
N GLN A 182 17.74 -6.99 0.29
CA GLN A 182 16.28 -7.03 0.19
C GLN A 182 15.77 -7.32 -1.22
N VAL A 183 16.65 -7.38 -2.19
CA VAL A 183 16.32 -7.62 -3.59
C VAL A 183 17.19 -8.71 -4.18
N THR A 184 16.67 -9.42 -5.17
CA THR A 184 17.40 -10.41 -5.95
C THR A 184 17.24 -10.10 -7.43
N LYS A 185 18.24 -10.49 -8.22
CA LYS A 185 18.15 -10.40 -9.67
C LYS A 185 17.05 -11.34 -10.19
N GLU A 186 16.32 -10.85 -11.14
CA GLU A 186 15.32 -11.64 -11.84
C GLU A 186 15.95 -12.69 -12.76
#